data_a83e3967e18eb24e4ed7ba2704d1ac8a
#
_entry.id   a83e3967e18eb24e4ed7ba2704d1ac8a
#
_cell.length_a   1.000
_cell.length_b   1.000
_cell.length_c   1.000
_cell.angle_alpha   90.00
_cell.angle_beta   90.00
_cell.angle_gamma   90.00
#
_symmetry.space_group_name_H-M   'P 1'
#
loop_
_entity.id
_entity.type
_entity.pdbx_description
1 polymer ?
#
loop_
_entity_poly.entity_id
_entity_poly.type
_entity_poly.pdbx_seq_one_letter_code
_entity_poly.pdbx_strand_id
1 'polypeptide(L)'
;GYQTGNQSALCSFMHFARFINPEYKKLPSSIIAEGTDVWGGAGDRGDAAMVAYGAARYALAQGDREEAKQLWPLIEWCLEYNRRQLNADGVVSSDSDELEGRFPAGKANLCTSSLYYDALLSACYLGRETGINRTQLAQYKKQAEELRKNIDRYFGGEVEGFNTYRYYKENDKLRSWICIPLTVGIFDRKDETIKALFSPRLWTQDGLLTESGSQTFWDRSTLYALRGVYACGETDKATEYLKFYSGQRLLGEHVPYAIEAWPEGNQRHLSAE
;
A
#
# COMPACT_ATOMS: atom_id res chain seq x y z
N GLY A 1 17.36 -8.74 -15.30
CA GLY A 1 16.19 -8.06 -14.77
C GLY A 1 15.82 -8.45 -13.36
N TYR A 2 15.48 -9.71 -13.10
CA TYR A 2 14.97 -10.17 -11.78
C TYR A 2 16.01 -10.04 -10.65
N GLN A 3 17.24 -10.48 -10.88
CA GLN A 3 18.31 -10.40 -9.87
C GLN A 3 18.65 -8.97 -9.48
N THR A 4 18.74 -8.05 -10.43
CA THR A 4 19.05 -6.65 -10.17
C THR A 4 17.94 -5.97 -9.36
N GLY A 5 16.66 -6.25 -9.68
CA GLY A 5 15.52 -5.74 -8.93
C GLY A 5 15.52 -6.24 -7.48
N ASN A 6 15.81 -7.52 -7.25
CA ASN A 6 15.89 -8.09 -5.91
C ASN A 6 17.02 -7.49 -5.08
N GLN A 7 18.21 -7.31 -5.67
CA GLN A 7 19.32 -6.65 -5.00
C GLN A 7 18.98 -5.21 -4.63
N SER A 8 18.37 -4.46 -5.55
CA SER A 8 17.94 -3.10 -5.31
C SER A 8 16.91 -3.02 -4.15
N ALA A 9 15.93 -3.93 -4.13
CA ALA A 9 14.93 -3.99 -3.06
C ALA A 9 15.58 -4.29 -1.70
N LEU A 10 16.44 -5.32 -1.61
CA LEU A 10 17.16 -5.65 -0.38
C LEU A 10 18.00 -4.47 0.11
N CYS A 11 18.78 -3.85 -0.79
CA CYS A 11 19.59 -2.68 -0.45
C CYS A 11 18.72 -1.54 0.10
N SER A 12 17.57 -1.28 -0.50
CA SER A 12 16.64 -0.25 -0.03
C SER A 12 16.13 -0.54 1.38
N PHE A 13 15.65 -1.76 1.65
CA PHE A 13 15.19 -2.14 2.99
C PHE A 13 16.32 -2.06 4.02
N MET A 14 17.50 -2.58 3.70
CA MET A 14 18.66 -2.50 4.61
C MET A 14 19.12 -1.06 4.84
N HIS A 15 18.87 -0.17 3.88
CA HIS A 15 19.12 1.24 4.06
C HIS A 15 18.14 1.87 5.06
N PHE A 16 16.84 1.58 4.97
CA PHE A 16 15.85 1.99 5.96
C PHE A 16 16.11 1.40 7.35
N ALA A 17 16.67 0.18 7.42
CA ALA A 17 17.04 -0.44 8.70
C ALA A 17 18.04 0.39 9.54
N ARG A 18 18.80 1.29 8.92
CA ARG A 18 19.72 2.19 9.61
C ARG A 18 19.03 3.29 10.42
N PHE A 19 17.75 3.54 10.16
CA PHE A 19 16.97 4.59 10.81
C PHE A 19 16.04 4.09 11.91
N ILE A 20 15.99 2.77 12.16
CA ILE A 20 15.28 2.26 13.34
C ILE A 20 15.97 2.80 14.61
N ASN A 21 15.16 3.12 15.61
CA ASN A 21 15.64 3.80 16.80
C ASN A 21 14.85 3.35 18.04
N PRO A 22 15.45 3.41 19.25
CA PRO A 22 14.81 2.92 20.47
C PRO A 22 13.62 3.78 20.94
N GLU A 23 13.55 5.04 20.49
CA GLU A 23 12.48 5.96 20.84
C GLU A 23 11.24 5.80 19.94
N TYR A 24 11.31 4.96 18.91
CA TYR A 24 10.26 4.80 17.90
C TYR A 24 9.82 6.12 17.26
N LYS A 25 10.83 6.95 16.90
CA LYS A 25 10.60 8.10 16.02
C LYS A 25 10.40 7.64 14.60
N LYS A 26 9.55 8.35 13.85
CA LYS A 26 9.19 7.98 12.48
C LYS A 26 10.42 7.76 11.58
N LEU A 27 10.28 6.87 10.62
CA LEU A 27 11.25 6.69 9.54
C LEU A 27 11.27 7.93 8.62
N PRO A 28 12.38 8.20 7.92
CA PRO A 28 12.40 9.22 6.88
C PRO A 28 11.43 8.83 5.74
N SER A 29 10.78 9.82 5.14
CA SER A 29 9.88 9.58 4.01
C SER A 29 10.63 9.24 2.72
N SER A 30 11.86 9.72 2.57
CA SER A 30 12.73 9.38 1.44
C SER A 30 14.18 9.46 1.86
N ILE A 31 15.00 8.65 1.23
CA ILE A 31 16.46 8.65 1.35
C ILE A 31 17.01 9.11 0.02
N ILE A 32 17.76 10.21 0.02
CA ILE A 32 18.28 10.88 -1.17
C ILE A 32 19.81 10.92 -1.15
N ALA A 33 20.41 11.37 -2.24
CA ALA A 33 21.84 11.63 -2.37
C ALA A 33 22.73 10.47 -1.87
N GLU A 34 22.74 9.36 -2.60
CA GLU A 34 23.51 8.14 -2.31
C GLU A 34 23.30 7.61 -0.87
N GLY A 35 22.14 7.91 -0.31
CA GLY A 35 21.76 7.45 1.02
C GLY A 35 22.34 8.26 2.18
N THR A 36 22.90 9.44 1.92
CA THR A 36 23.44 10.31 2.96
C THR A 36 22.42 11.30 3.48
N ASP A 37 21.52 11.77 2.64
CA ASP A 37 20.50 12.74 3.00
C ASP A 37 19.12 12.07 3.14
N VAL A 38 18.30 12.65 3.99
CA VAL A 38 16.93 12.18 4.22
C VAL A 38 15.94 13.33 4.08
N TRP A 39 14.78 13.02 3.54
CA TRP A 39 13.67 13.95 3.47
C TRP A 39 12.53 13.48 4.37
N GLY A 40 12.08 14.34 5.24
CA GLY A 40 10.99 14.05 6.18
C GLY A 40 9.90 15.12 6.19
N GLY A 41 9.88 16.00 5.18
CA GLY A 41 9.02 17.19 5.15
C GLY A 41 7.52 16.90 5.05
N ALA A 42 7.14 15.71 4.57
CA ALA A 42 5.74 15.30 4.49
C ALA A 42 5.16 14.72 5.81
N GLY A 43 5.94 14.71 6.89
CA GLY A 43 5.55 14.04 8.14
C GLY A 43 5.62 12.51 8.03
N ASP A 44 4.78 11.80 8.78
CA ASP A 44 4.59 10.36 8.67
C ASP A 44 3.54 10.07 7.60
N ARG A 45 3.93 9.39 6.53
CA ARG A 45 3.06 8.98 5.43
C ARG A 45 2.57 7.52 5.55
N GLY A 46 2.75 6.90 6.70
CA GLY A 46 2.57 5.46 6.86
C GLY A 46 3.80 4.67 6.39
N ASP A 47 4.96 5.33 6.35
CA ASP A 47 6.22 4.77 5.85
C ASP A 47 6.58 3.45 6.52
N ALA A 48 6.40 3.34 7.84
CA ALA A 48 6.68 2.09 8.56
C ALA A 48 5.73 0.95 8.17
N ALA A 49 4.47 1.23 7.84
CA ALA A 49 3.53 0.21 7.37
C ALA A 49 3.95 -0.30 5.99
N MET A 50 4.32 0.62 5.10
CA MET A 50 4.78 0.27 3.75
C MET A 50 6.10 -0.52 3.79
N VAL A 51 7.07 -0.09 4.59
CA VAL A 51 8.36 -0.78 4.73
C VAL A 51 8.17 -2.19 5.29
N ALA A 52 7.35 -2.36 6.34
CA ALA A 52 7.08 -3.69 6.89
C ALA A 52 6.36 -4.60 5.88
N TYR A 53 5.35 -4.08 5.20
CA TYR A 53 4.64 -4.78 4.12
C TYR A 53 5.59 -5.23 3.01
N GLY A 54 6.39 -4.30 2.50
CA GLY A 54 7.32 -4.58 1.42
C GLY A 54 8.42 -5.57 1.82
N ALA A 55 9.09 -5.34 2.95
CA ALA A 55 10.19 -6.17 3.42
C ALA A 55 9.74 -7.61 3.76
N ALA A 56 8.59 -7.78 4.42
CA ALA A 56 8.08 -9.11 4.74
C ALA A 56 7.66 -9.88 3.49
N ARG A 57 6.99 -9.24 2.54
CA ARG A 57 6.61 -9.88 1.27
C ARG A 57 7.81 -10.18 0.39
N TYR A 58 8.80 -9.28 0.35
CA TYR A 58 10.06 -9.53 -0.34
C TYR A 58 10.75 -10.78 0.21
N ALA A 59 10.94 -10.87 1.52
CA ALA A 59 11.59 -12.00 2.17
C ALA A 59 10.85 -13.32 1.93
N LEU A 60 9.51 -13.32 1.96
CA LEU A 60 8.69 -14.49 1.62
C LEU A 60 8.84 -14.90 0.15
N ALA A 61 8.90 -13.95 -0.77
CA ALA A 61 9.05 -14.23 -2.20
C ALA A 61 10.44 -14.75 -2.56
N GLN A 62 11.48 -14.26 -1.89
CA GLN A 62 12.86 -14.72 -2.08
C GLN A 62 13.09 -16.13 -1.52
N GLY A 63 12.49 -16.46 -0.39
CA GLY A 63 12.68 -17.74 0.27
C GLY A 63 14.07 -17.92 0.88
N ASP A 64 14.90 -16.89 0.94
CA ASP A 64 16.23 -16.92 1.57
C ASP A 64 16.09 -16.63 3.08
N ARG A 65 16.49 -17.62 3.88
CA ARG A 65 16.38 -17.53 5.35
C ARG A 65 17.34 -16.52 5.97
N GLU A 66 18.50 -16.34 5.38
CA GLU A 66 19.51 -15.42 5.92
C GLU A 66 19.11 -13.97 5.61
N GLU A 67 18.63 -13.69 4.42
CA GLU A 67 18.03 -12.38 4.11
C GLU A 67 16.81 -12.09 5.00
N ALA A 68 15.95 -13.07 5.22
CA ALA A 68 14.79 -12.93 6.10
C ALA A 68 15.20 -12.58 7.54
N LYS A 69 16.24 -13.22 8.08
CA LYS A 69 16.78 -12.89 9.40
C LYS A 69 17.39 -11.49 9.46
N GLN A 70 18.07 -11.06 8.39
CA GLN A 70 18.62 -9.71 8.31
C GLN A 70 17.52 -8.62 8.29
N LEU A 71 16.41 -8.89 7.61
CA LEU A 71 15.28 -7.96 7.51
C LEU A 71 14.38 -7.98 8.75
N TRP A 72 14.41 -9.05 9.55
CA TRP A 72 13.50 -9.21 10.69
C TRP A 72 13.52 -8.05 11.67
N PRO A 73 14.68 -7.52 12.12
CA PRO A 73 14.70 -6.38 13.04
C PRO A 73 13.99 -5.14 12.51
N LEU A 74 14.10 -4.87 11.21
CA LEU A 74 13.37 -3.77 10.56
C LEU A 74 11.87 -4.04 10.55
N ILE A 75 11.45 -5.23 10.16
CA ILE A 75 10.04 -5.63 10.12
C ILE A 75 9.44 -5.51 11.53
N GLU A 76 10.08 -6.10 12.53
CA GLU A 76 9.62 -6.09 13.92
C GLU A 76 9.49 -4.66 14.47
N TRP A 77 10.51 -3.82 14.22
CA TRP A 77 10.47 -2.42 14.62
C TRP A 77 9.31 -1.66 13.98
N CYS A 78 9.10 -1.85 12.67
CA CYS A 78 8.01 -1.21 11.94
C CYS A 78 6.63 -1.68 12.43
N LEU A 79 6.48 -2.96 12.76
CA LEU A 79 5.23 -3.48 13.33
C LEU A 79 4.93 -2.85 14.70
N GLU A 80 5.93 -2.73 15.55
CA GLU A 80 5.78 -2.08 16.87
C GLU A 80 5.53 -0.58 16.72
N TYR A 81 6.20 0.10 15.77
CA TYR A 81 5.93 1.50 15.46
C TYR A 81 4.44 1.70 15.11
N ASN A 82 3.92 0.94 14.16
CA ASN A 82 2.52 1.05 13.76
C ASN A 82 1.55 0.73 14.91
N ARG A 83 1.88 -0.24 15.76
CA ARG A 83 1.09 -0.54 16.96
C ARG A 83 0.97 0.67 17.88
N ARG A 84 2.04 1.44 18.03
CA ARG A 84 2.06 2.68 18.83
C ARG A 84 1.30 3.83 18.19
N GLN A 85 1.12 3.79 16.87
CA GLN A 85 0.34 4.80 16.13
C GLN A 85 -1.17 4.48 16.07
N LEU A 86 -1.62 3.38 16.66
CA LEU A 86 -3.06 3.08 16.71
C LEU A 86 -3.80 4.15 17.52
N ASN A 87 -4.83 4.74 16.91
CA ASN A 87 -5.73 5.67 17.58
C ASN A 87 -6.76 4.94 18.45
N ALA A 88 -7.66 5.69 19.09
CA ALA A 88 -8.71 5.13 19.94
C ALA A 88 -9.68 4.19 19.19
N ASP A 89 -9.83 4.34 17.89
CA ASP A 89 -10.64 3.46 17.03
C ASP A 89 -9.87 2.22 16.57
N GLY A 90 -8.58 2.11 16.91
CA GLY A 90 -7.73 0.97 16.59
C GLY A 90 -7.29 0.89 15.12
N VAL A 91 -7.19 2.02 14.43
CA VAL A 91 -6.60 2.17 13.11
C VAL A 91 -5.35 3.04 13.19
N VAL A 92 -4.45 2.93 12.21
CA VAL A 92 -3.14 3.59 12.25
C VAL A 92 -3.26 5.06 11.92
N SER A 93 -2.78 5.93 12.81
CA SER A 93 -2.65 7.37 12.56
C SER A 93 -1.40 7.66 11.72
N SER A 94 -1.50 8.65 10.84
CA SER A 94 -0.40 9.19 10.05
C SER A 94 -0.67 10.66 9.71
N ASP A 95 0.37 11.43 9.35
CA ASP A 95 0.23 12.84 8.99
C ASP A 95 -0.31 13.00 7.56
N SER A 96 0.08 12.09 6.69
CA SER A 96 -0.36 12.02 5.30
C SER A 96 -0.33 10.57 4.82
N ASP A 97 -0.42 10.36 3.53
CA ASP A 97 -0.30 9.04 2.90
C ASP A 97 0.86 9.00 1.90
N GLU A 98 1.02 7.88 1.24
CA GLU A 98 2.02 7.67 0.19
C GLU A 98 1.79 8.53 -1.06
N LEU A 99 0.64 9.18 -1.20
CA LEU A 99 0.38 10.16 -2.26
C LEU A 99 1.08 11.50 -1.98
N GLU A 100 1.97 11.54 -1.01
CA GLU A 100 2.84 12.68 -0.70
C GLU A 100 2.06 13.96 -0.36
N GLY A 101 0.87 13.81 0.23
CA GLY A 101 0.02 14.94 0.61
C GLY A 101 -0.65 15.68 -0.54
N ARG A 102 -0.64 15.13 -1.75
CA ARG A 102 -1.34 15.72 -2.91
C ARG A 102 -2.86 15.73 -2.74
N PHE A 103 -3.37 14.75 -2.00
CA PHE A 103 -4.78 14.62 -1.68
C PHE A 103 -4.98 14.50 -0.18
N PRO A 104 -6.11 14.95 0.37
CA PRO A 104 -6.41 14.80 1.78
C PRO A 104 -6.38 13.32 2.20
N ALA A 105 -5.73 13.04 3.33
CA ALA A 105 -5.61 11.69 3.89
C ALA A 105 -6.22 11.56 5.31
N GLY A 106 -6.68 12.66 5.89
CA GLY A 106 -7.19 12.69 7.26
C GLY A 106 -6.08 12.41 8.29
N LYS A 107 -6.48 12.09 9.51
CA LYS A 107 -5.55 11.70 10.59
C LYS A 107 -5.25 10.20 10.62
N ALA A 108 -6.02 9.42 9.89
CA ALA A 108 -5.83 8.00 9.64
C ALA A 108 -6.41 7.69 8.26
N ASN A 109 -5.69 6.91 7.46
CA ASN A 109 -6.12 6.56 6.11
C ASN A 109 -6.18 5.05 5.90
N LEU A 110 -6.99 4.66 4.93
CA LEU A 110 -7.26 3.26 4.59
C LEU A 110 -6.02 2.51 4.13
N CYS A 111 -5.14 3.18 3.38
CA CYS A 111 -3.92 2.58 2.86
C CYS A 111 -2.99 2.14 3.99
N THR A 112 -2.60 3.06 4.87
CA THR A 112 -1.67 2.77 5.96
C THR A 112 -2.16 1.62 6.85
N SER A 113 -3.45 1.63 7.24
CA SER A 113 -4.01 0.56 8.07
C SER A 113 -4.09 -0.78 7.34
N SER A 114 -4.40 -0.77 6.04
CA SER A 114 -4.45 -1.99 5.22
C SER A 114 -3.06 -2.61 5.00
N LEU A 115 -2.05 -1.79 4.75
CA LEU A 115 -0.66 -2.26 4.63
C LEU A 115 -0.14 -2.82 5.95
N TYR A 116 -0.46 -2.18 7.07
CA TYR A 116 -0.11 -2.71 8.39
C TYR A 116 -0.77 -4.07 8.67
N TYR A 117 -2.03 -4.26 8.26
CA TYR A 117 -2.71 -5.55 8.35
C TYR A 117 -1.95 -6.66 7.62
N ASP A 118 -1.57 -6.43 6.36
CA ASP A 118 -0.81 -7.41 5.59
C ASP A 118 0.59 -7.65 6.18
N ALA A 119 1.26 -6.58 6.63
CA ALA A 119 2.56 -6.69 7.28
C ALA A 119 2.52 -7.63 8.50
N LEU A 120 1.49 -7.53 9.34
CA LEU A 120 1.29 -8.43 10.48
C LEU A 120 1.12 -9.90 10.05
N LEU A 121 0.31 -10.16 9.01
CA LEU A 121 0.12 -11.52 8.50
C LEU A 121 1.37 -12.06 7.82
N SER A 122 2.02 -11.26 6.98
CA SER A 122 3.26 -11.62 6.29
C SER A 122 4.37 -11.92 7.30
N ALA A 123 4.48 -11.12 8.36
CA ALA A 123 5.41 -11.40 9.46
C ALA A 123 5.10 -12.71 10.20
N CYS A 124 3.82 -13.09 10.35
CA CYS A 124 3.46 -14.39 10.93
C CYS A 124 3.97 -15.54 10.06
N TYR A 125 3.82 -15.47 8.75
CA TYR A 125 4.33 -16.50 7.82
C TYR A 125 5.86 -16.53 7.85
N LEU A 126 6.51 -15.40 7.69
CA LEU A 126 7.97 -15.29 7.70
C LEU A 126 8.58 -15.75 9.02
N GLY A 127 7.98 -15.38 10.15
CA GLY A 127 8.46 -15.72 11.48
C GLY A 127 8.40 -17.23 11.78
N ARG A 128 7.45 -17.97 11.19
CA ARG A 128 7.41 -19.43 11.26
C ARG A 128 8.65 -20.06 10.62
N GLU A 129 9.05 -19.53 9.47
CA GLU A 129 10.19 -20.04 8.70
C GLU A 129 11.54 -19.64 9.33
N THR A 130 11.59 -18.52 10.02
CA THR A 130 12.82 -18.00 10.66
C THR A 130 12.96 -18.38 12.13
N GLY A 131 11.97 -19.06 12.71
CA GLY A 131 12.04 -19.57 14.08
C GLY A 131 11.68 -18.55 15.16
N ILE A 132 10.89 -17.55 14.83
CA ILE A 132 10.39 -16.55 15.79
C ILE A 132 9.43 -17.19 16.80
N ASN A 133 9.43 -16.67 18.02
CA ASN A 133 8.61 -17.16 19.13
C ASN A 133 7.11 -17.23 18.75
N ARG A 134 6.51 -18.41 18.96
CA ARG A 134 5.10 -18.69 18.63
C ARG A 134 4.12 -17.74 19.34
N THR A 135 4.44 -17.31 20.56
CA THR A 135 3.59 -16.35 21.30
C THR A 135 3.55 -15.00 20.60
N GLN A 136 4.70 -14.51 20.13
CA GLN A 136 4.78 -13.25 19.37
C GLN A 136 3.99 -13.36 18.06
N LEU A 137 4.13 -14.46 17.33
CA LEU A 137 3.38 -14.67 16.09
C LEU A 137 1.88 -14.76 16.32
N ALA A 138 1.43 -15.38 17.42
CA ALA A 138 0.02 -15.42 17.81
C ALA A 138 -0.52 -14.00 18.13
N GLN A 139 0.31 -13.15 18.75
CA GLN A 139 -0.05 -11.74 18.98
C GLN A 139 -0.23 -10.97 17.68
N TYR A 140 0.69 -11.11 16.72
CA TYR A 140 0.56 -10.47 15.40
C TYR A 140 -0.70 -10.91 14.67
N LYS A 141 -1.01 -12.20 14.70
CA LYS A 141 -2.24 -12.73 14.11
C LYS A 141 -3.49 -12.11 14.75
N LYS A 142 -3.53 -12.05 16.07
CA LYS A 142 -4.64 -11.42 16.82
C LYS A 142 -4.76 -9.95 16.48
N GLN A 143 -3.65 -9.21 16.43
CA GLN A 143 -3.64 -7.79 16.04
C GLN A 143 -4.19 -7.59 14.62
N ALA A 144 -3.81 -8.46 13.67
CA ALA A 144 -4.34 -8.40 12.31
C ALA A 144 -5.85 -8.64 12.26
N GLU A 145 -6.36 -9.63 12.99
CA GLU A 145 -7.80 -9.91 13.07
C GLU A 145 -8.60 -8.75 13.69
N GLU A 146 -8.07 -8.11 14.70
CA GLU A 146 -8.66 -6.92 15.33
C GLU A 146 -8.62 -5.72 14.39
N LEU A 147 -7.47 -5.50 13.75
CA LEU A 147 -7.29 -4.39 12.81
C LEU A 147 -8.24 -4.50 11.60
N ARG A 148 -8.44 -5.71 11.04
CA ARG A 148 -9.41 -5.92 9.95
C ARG A 148 -10.81 -5.46 10.34
N LYS A 149 -11.28 -5.81 11.54
CA LYS A 149 -12.59 -5.37 12.05
C LYS A 149 -12.64 -3.85 12.24
N ASN A 150 -11.54 -3.26 12.73
CA ASN A 150 -11.44 -1.82 12.92
C ASN A 150 -11.41 -1.06 11.59
N ILE A 151 -10.74 -1.59 10.57
CA ILE A 151 -10.74 -1.05 9.21
C ILE A 151 -12.18 -0.98 8.66
N ASP A 152 -12.93 -2.08 8.76
CA ASP A 152 -14.32 -2.08 8.29
C ASP A 152 -15.20 -1.11 9.07
N ARG A 153 -15.06 -1.07 10.40
CA ARG A 153 -15.85 -0.18 11.25
C ARG A 153 -15.52 1.30 11.04
N TYR A 154 -14.26 1.64 10.82
CA TYR A 154 -13.81 3.03 10.74
C TYR A 154 -13.94 3.62 9.33
N PHE A 155 -13.54 2.86 8.32
CA PHE A 155 -13.51 3.33 6.93
C PHE A 155 -14.74 2.86 6.13
N GLY A 156 -15.38 1.75 6.52
CA GLY A 156 -16.53 1.21 5.80
C GLY A 156 -17.73 2.15 5.83
N GLY A 157 -18.41 2.26 4.70
CA GLY A 157 -19.61 3.07 4.57
C GLY A 157 -20.00 3.36 3.13
N GLU A 158 -21.09 4.11 2.99
CA GLU A 158 -21.54 4.55 1.68
C GLU A 158 -20.72 5.76 1.21
N VAL A 159 -20.22 5.69 -0.02
CA VAL A 159 -19.55 6.79 -0.72
C VAL A 159 -20.09 6.86 -2.13
N GLU A 160 -20.72 7.98 -2.48
CA GLU A 160 -21.30 8.24 -3.81
C GLU A 160 -22.21 7.10 -4.33
N GLY A 161 -22.98 6.47 -3.43
CA GLY A 161 -23.92 5.40 -3.74
C GLY A 161 -23.36 3.98 -3.71
N PHE A 162 -22.09 3.80 -3.33
CA PHE A 162 -21.46 2.48 -3.17
C PHE A 162 -21.16 2.20 -1.70
N ASN A 163 -21.56 1.04 -1.21
CA ASN A 163 -21.23 0.59 0.15
C ASN A 163 -19.83 0.00 0.19
N THR A 164 -18.83 0.85 0.11
CA THR A 164 -17.40 0.51 0.03
C THR A 164 -16.63 1.11 1.21
N TYR A 165 -15.53 1.78 0.96
CA TYR A 165 -14.69 2.42 1.97
C TYR A 165 -14.56 3.92 1.72
N ARG A 166 -14.58 4.70 2.80
CA ARG A 166 -14.00 6.05 2.81
C ARG A 166 -12.49 5.92 2.91
N TYR A 167 -11.76 6.75 2.19
CA TYR A 167 -10.31 6.74 2.28
C TYR A 167 -9.79 7.23 3.64
N TYR A 168 -10.50 8.21 4.22
CA TYR A 168 -10.39 8.66 5.61
C TYR A 168 -11.80 8.98 6.13
N LYS A 169 -11.96 9.20 7.44
CA LYS A 169 -13.28 9.25 8.10
C LYS A 169 -14.25 10.25 7.50
N GLU A 170 -13.76 11.43 7.13
CA GLU A 170 -14.57 12.55 6.60
C GLU A 170 -14.63 12.56 5.06
N ASN A 171 -14.03 11.55 4.40
CA ASN A 171 -13.98 11.49 2.94
C ASN A 171 -15.35 11.13 2.36
N ASP A 172 -15.87 11.97 1.47
CA ASP A 172 -17.16 11.82 0.80
C ASP A 172 -17.07 11.51 -0.71
N LYS A 173 -15.85 11.39 -1.22
CA LYS A 173 -15.57 11.08 -2.62
C LYS A 173 -14.94 9.70 -2.79
N LEU A 174 -15.27 9.03 -3.87
CA LEU A 174 -14.57 7.80 -4.24
C LEU A 174 -13.09 8.09 -4.55
N ARG A 175 -12.20 7.28 -4.04
CA ARG A 175 -10.76 7.32 -4.26
C ARG A 175 -10.30 6.00 -4.89
N SER A 176 -9.32 6.05 -5.79
CA SER A 176 -8.74 4.82 -6.37
C SER A 176 -8.16 3.89 -5.29
N TRP A 177 -7.63 4.45 -4.21
CA TRP A 177 -7.00 3.69 -3.12
C TRP A 177 -7.95 2.87 -2.26
N ILE A 178 -9.26 2.89 -2.51
CA ILE A 178 -10.19 1.89 -1.93
C ILE A 178 -9.89 0.47 -2.41
N CYS A 179 -9.03 0.31 -3.41
CA CYS A 179 -8.53 -0.98 -3.88
C CYS A 179 -7.57 -1.68 -2.91
N ILE A 180 -6.92 -0.95 -2.01
CA ILE A 180 -5.88 -1.52 -1.14
C ILE A 180 -6.38 -2.65 -0.25
N PRO A 181 -7.55 -2.58 0.40
CA PRO A 181 -8.12 -3.72 1.11
C PRO A 181 -8.16 -5.00 0.26
N LEU A 182 -8.61 -4.92 -0.99
CA LEU A 182 -8.62 -6.07 -1.90
C LEU A 182 -7.21 -6.61 -2.14
N THR A 183 -6.26 -5.72 -2.34
CA THR A 183 -4.85 -6.06 -2.64
C THR A 183 -4.20 -6.84 -1.48
N VAL A 184 -4.61 -6.56 -0.26
CA VAL A 184 -4.08 -7.20 0.96
C VAL A 184 -4.97 -8.33 1.51
N GLY A 185 -6.01 -8.72 0.78
CA GLY A 185 -6.87 -9.85 1.14
C GLY A 185 -8.01 -9.54 2.11
N ILE A 186 -8.40 -8.27 2.24
CA ILE A 186 -9.60 -7.85 2.97
C ILE A 186 -10.76 -7.77 1.96
N PHE A 187 -11.66 -8.75 2.01
CA PHE A 187 -12.75 -8.91 1.02
C PHE A 187 -14.14 -8.60 1.59
N ASP A 188 -14.21 -7.98 2.76
CA ASP A 188 -15.48 -7.69 3.44
C ASP A 188 -16.47 -6.88 2.59
N ARG A 189 -15.97 -5.99 1.73
CA ARG A 189 -16.75 -5.13 0.83
C ARG A 189 -16.36 -5.30 -0.64
N LYS A 190 -15.86 -6.48 -1.03
CA LYS A 190 -15.25 -6.70 -2.35
C LYS A 190 -16.18 -6.32 -3.51
N ASP A 191 -17.43 -6.77 -3.50
CA ASP A 191 -18.33 -6.62 -4.65
C ASP A 191 -18.66 -5.16 -4.93
N GLU A 192 -19.00 -4.39 -3.90
CA GLU A 192 -19.30 -2.97 -4.03
C GLU A 192 -18.04 -2.14 -4.29
N THR A 193 -16.89 -2.55 -3.74
CA THR A 193 -15.60 -1.90 -4.03
C THR A 193 -15.21 -2.09 -5.50
N ILE A 194 -15.37 -3.29 -6.06
CA ILE A 194 -15.12 -3.54 -7.48
C ILE A 194 -16.08 -2.72 -8.36
N LYS A 195 -17.37 -2.68 -8.02
CA LYS A 195 -18.34 -1.84 -8.73
C LYS A 195 -17.96 -0.36 -8.70
N ALA A 196 -17.51 0.14 -7.54
CA ALA A 196 -17.08 1.53 -7.41
C ALA A 196 -15.83 1.83 -8.24
N LEU A 197 -14.80 0.99 -8.17
CA LEU A 197 -13.54 1.15 -8.91
C LEU A 197 -13.75 1.20 -10.42
N PHE A 198 -14.60 0.33 -10.95
CA PHE A 198 -14.86 0.23 -12.39
C PHE A 198 -16.15 0.94 -12.84
N SER A 199 -16.69 1.80 -11.97
CA SER A 199 -17.78 2.71 -12.36
C SER A 199 -17.25 3.87 -13.22
N PRO A 200 -18.14 4.55 -13.98
CA PRO A 200 -17.75 5.75 -14.74
C PRO A 200 -17.25 6.91 -13.87
N ARG A 201 -17.33 6.80 -12.54
CA ARG A 201 -16.79 7.81 -11.61
C ARG A 201 -15.28 7.74 -11.45
N LEU A 202 -14.69 6.54 -11.62
CA LEU A 202 -13.26 6.31 -11.46
C LEU A 202 -12.62 5.69 -12.70
N TRP A 203 -13.28 4.74 -13.38
CA TRP A 203 -12.71 4.03 -14.51
C TRP A 203 -12.88 4.79 -15.80
N THR A 204 -11.79 4.96 -16.54
CA THR A 204 -11.74 5.62 -17.83
C THR A 204 -10.90 4.80 -18.83
N GLN A 205 -10.80 5.28 -20.07
CA GLN A 205 -9.93 4.67 -21.06
C GLN A 205 -8.43 4.69 -20.68
N ASP A 206 -8.03 5.62 -19.79
CA ASP A 206 -6.64 5.81 -19.37
C ASP A 206 -6.33 5.17 -17.98
N GLY A 207 -7.26 4.39 -17.46
CA GLY A 207 -7.16 3.76 -16.14
C GLY A 207 -8.01 4.44 -15.08
N LEU A 208 -7.61 4.32 -13.82
CA LEU A 208 -8.34 4.89 -12.69
C LEU A 208 -7.97 6.34 -12.42
N LEU A 209 -9.00 7.17 -12.29
CA LEU A 209 -8.85 8.50 -11.68
C LEU A 209 -8.40 8.37 -10.22
N THR A 210 -7.60 9.30 -9.75
CA THR A 210 -7.18 9.34 -8.34
C THR A 210 -8.37 9.50 -7.39
N GLU A 211 -9.34 10.32 -7.78
CA GLU A 211 -10.62 10.46 -7.08
C GLU A 211 -11.75 10.84 -8.05
N SER A 212 -12.97 10.62 -7.65
CA SER A 212 -14.16 11.04 -8.41
C SER A 212 -14.16 12.56 -8.63
N GLY A 213 -14.36 12.96 -9.89
CA GLY A 213 -14.33 14.37 -10.31
C GLY A 213 -12.93 14.93 -10.57
N SER A 214 -11.86 14.19 -10.33
CA SER A 214 -10.50 14.52 -10.75
C SER A 214 -10.31 14.29 -12.25
N GLN A 215 -9.22 14.83 -12.79
CA GLN A 215 -8.74 14.52 -14.14
C GLN A 215 -7.37 13.83 -14.12
N THR A 216 -6.87 13.52 -12.94
CA THR A 216 -5.55 12.91 -12.74
C THR A 216 -5.68 11.39 -12.65
N PHE A 217 -4.86 10.70 -13.41
CA PHE A 217 -4.71 9.25 -13.42
C PHE A 217 -3.39 8.86 -12.78
N TRP A 218 -3.37 7.70 -12.12
CA TRP A 218 -2.15 7.11 -11.60
C TRP A 218 -2.04 5.68 -12.06
N ASP A 219 -0.96 5.36 -12.74
CA ASP A 219 -0.68 4.01 -13.20
C ASP A 219 -0.59 3.06 -12.00
N ARG A 220 0.06 3.50 -10.92
CA ARG A 220 0.18 2.74 -9.69
C ARG A 220 -1.19 2.32 -9.13
N SER A 221 -2.13 3.25 -8.96
CA SER A 221 -3.44 2.91 -8.40
C SER A 221 -4.24 1.99 -9.31
N THR A 222 -4.11 2.14 -10.63
CA THR A 222 -4.73 1.24 -11.61
C THR A 222 -4.19 -0.19 -11.47
N LEU A 223 -2.86 -0.34 -11.37
CA LEU A 223 -2.21 -1.65 -11.22
C LEU A 223 -2.50 -2.29 -9.86
N TYR A 224 -2.54 -1.51 -8.77
CA TYR A 224 -2.98 -2.01 -7.46
C TYR A 224 -4.44 -2.46 -7.47
N ALA A 225 -5.33 -1.73 -8.15
CA ALA A 225 -6.73 -2.13 -8.29
C ALA A 225 -6.85 -3.45 -9.06
N LEU A 226 -6.18 -3.59 -10.19
CA LEU A 226 -6.18 -4.84 -10.96
C LEU A 226 -5.62 -6.01 -10.13
N ARG A 227 -4.52 -5.78 -9.41
CA ARG A 227 -3.96 -6.78 -8.48
C ARG A 227 -4.97 -7.19 -7.41
N GLY A 228 -5.71 -6.23 -6.84
CA GLY A 228 -6.75 -6.51 -5.86
C GLY A 228 -7.91 -7.33 -6.44
N VAL A 229 -8.31 -7.05 -7.68
CA VAL A 229 -9.37 -7.80 -8.38
C VAL A 229 -8.91 -9.24 -8.67
N TYR A 230 -7.65 -9.46 -9.07
CA TYR A 230 -7.07 -10.80 -9.17
C TYR A 230 -7.05 -11.52 -7.80
N ALA A 231 -6.62 -10.82 -6.75
CA ALA A 231 -6.49 -11.40 -5.41
C ALA A 231 -7.83 -11.89 -4.84
N CYS A 232 -8.94 -11.24 -5.18
CA CYS A 232 -10.27 -11.66 -4.73
C CYS A 232 -10.97 -12.68 -5.64
N GLY A 233 -10.25 -13.21 -6.66
CA GLY A 233 -10.72 -14.31 -7.52
C GLY A 233 -11.46 -13.88 -8.78
N GLU A 234 -11.61 -12.59 -9.06
CA GLU A 234 -12.28 -12.06 -10.25
C GLU A 234 -11.32 -12.02 -11.46
N THR A 235 -10.70 -13.16 -11.77
CA THR A 235 -9.57 -13.28 -12.71
C THR A 235 -9.93 -12.86 -14.12
N ASP A 236 -11.11 -13.26 -14.62
CA ASP A 236 -11.52 -12.94 -15.98
C ASP A 236 -11.74 -11.43 -16.16
N LYS A 237 -12.44 -10.82 -15.20
CA LYS A 237 -12.66 -9.38 -15.17
C LYS A 237 -11.35 -8.61 -15.09
N ALA A 238 -10.45 -9.00 -14.17
CA ALA A 238 -9.14 -8.37 -14.02
C ALA A 238 -8.32 -8.50 -15.32
N THR A 239 -8.38 -9.65 -15.98
CA THR A 239 -7.67 -9.89 -17.26
C THR A 239 -8.22 -9.02 -18.38
N GLU A 240 -9.54 -8.86 -18.46
CA GLU A 240 -10.18 -7.98 -19.43
C GLU A 240 -9.72 -6.52 -19.25
N TYR A 241 -9.80 -6.01 -18.04
CA TYR A 241 -9.35 -4.65 -17.73
C TYR A 241 -7.83 -4.46 -17.93
N LEU A 242 -7.02 -5.45 -17.57
CA LEU A 242 -5.57 -5.39 -17.79
C LEU A 242 -5.24 -5.34 -19.29
N LYS A 243 -5.89 -6.15 -20.11
CA LYS A 243 -5.72 -6.11 -21.58
C LYS A 243 -6.11 -4.74 -22.15
N PHE A 244 -7.26 -4.22 -21.72
CA PHE A 244 -7.72 -2.90 -22.15
C PHE A 244 -6.71 -1.82 -21.76
N TYR A 245 -6.33 -1.76 -20.48
CA TYR A 245 -5.38 -0.78 -19.96
C TYR A 245 -4.01 -0.88 -20.66
N SER A 246 -3.48 -2.09 -20.81
CA SER A 246 -2.19 -2.28 -21.48
C SER A 246 -2.23 -1.85 -22.94
N GLY A 247 -3.31 -2.15 -23.66
CA GLY A 247 -3.47 -1.75 -25.05
C GLY A 247 -3.58 -0.25 -25.25
N GLN A 248 -4.28 0.44 -24.35
CA GLN A 248 -4.47 1.88 -24.43
C GLN A 248 -3.27 2.67 -23.90
N ARG A 249 -2.72 2.22 -22.78
CA ARG A 249 -1.80 3.01 -21.98
C ARG A 249 -0.32 2.68 -22.22
N LEU A 250 0.01 1.38 -22.36
CA LEU A 250 1.40 0.93 -22.45
C LEU A 250 1.84 0.65 -23.88
N LEU A 251 0.93 0.23 -24.78
CA LEU A 251 1.24 -0.16 -26.17
C LEU A 251 0.73 0.86 -27.20
N GLY A 252 0.07 1.93 -26.76
CA GLY A 252 -0.45 2.98 -27.63
C GLY A 252 0.61 4.02 -28.03
N GLU A 253 0.18 5.22 -28.37
CA GLU A 253 1.03 6.34 -28.79
C GLU A 253 1.80 7.01 -27.63
N HIS A 254 1.76 6.40 -26.44
CA HIS A 254 2.48 6.89 -25.26
C HIS A 254 3.98 6.52 -25.32
N VAL A 255 4.74 7.21 -24.46
CA VAL A 255 6.16 6.87 -24.25
C VAL A 255 6.29 5.42 -23.78
N PRO A 256 7.35 4.70 -24.13
CA PRO A 256 7.51 3.29 -23.84
C PRO A 256 7.92 3.01 -22.38
N TYR A 257 7.37 3.76 -21.43
CA TYR A 257 7.61 3.61 -20.00
C TYR A 257 6.42 4.16 -19.21
N ALA A 258 6.22 3.65 -18.00
CA ALA A 258 5.16 4.10 -17.10
C ALA A 258 5.38 5.55 -16.67
N ILE A 259 4.28 6.29 -16.53
CA ILE A 259 4.25 7.67 -16.03
C ILE A 259 3.48 7.66 -14.72
N GLU A 260 4.06 8.20 -13.66
CA GLU A 260 3.45 8.18 -12.33
C GLU A 260 2.06 8.84 -12.32
N ALA A 261 1.95 10.03 -12.91
CA ALA A 261 0.69 10.77 -12.92
C ALA A 261 0.38 11.35 -14.32
N TRP A 262 -0.87 11.34 -14.72
CA TRP A 262 -1.33 11.81 -16.02
C TRP A 262 -2.66 12.56 -15.91
N PRO A 263 -2.90 13.63 -16.66
CA PRO A 263 -1.95 14.51 -17.34
C PRO A 263 -1.46 15.64 -16.40
N GLU A 264 -0.44 15.40 -15.63
CA GLU A 264 0.13 16.46 -14.78
C GLU A 264 1.12 17.31 -15.59
N GLY A 265 0.63 18.33 -16.29
CA GLY A 265 1.44 19.39 -16.87
C GLY A 265 2.71 18.92 -17.58
N ASN A 266 3.82 19.63 -17.37
CA ASN A 266 5.13 19.28 -17.93
C ASN A 266 5.94 18.33 -17.03
N GLN A 267 5.41 17.94 -15.88
CA GLN A 267 6.10 17.04 -14.95
C GLN A 267 5.72 15.60 -15.25
N ARG A 268 6.55 14.95 -16.03
CA ARG A 268 6.46 13.53 -16.29
C ARG A 268 7.42 12.82 -15.36
N HIS A 269 6.91 12.27 -14.29
CA HIS A 269 7.70 11.41 -13.42
C HIS A 269 7.71 9.99 -13.98
N LEU A 270 8.90 9.44 -14.16
CA LEU A 270 9.06 8.03 -14.45
C LEU A 270 8.75 7.24 -13.19
N SER A 271 7.91 6.23 -13.33
CA SER A 271 7.58 5.32 -12.24
C SER A 271 8.13 3.92 -12.56
N ALA A 272 8.60 3.22 -11.55
CA ALA A 272 9.03 1.83 -11.63
C ALA A 272 7.90 0.85 -11.25
N GLU A 273 6.68 1.19 -11.57
CA GLU A 273 5.46 0.48 -11.18
C GLU A 273 5.18 -0.82 -11.92
#